data_847e36249d2cac9d9eb8c7b7ff436321
#
_entry.id   847e36249d2cac9d9eb8c7b7ff436321
#
_cell.length_a   1.000
_cell.length_b   1.000
_cell.length_c   1.000
_cell.angle_alpha   90.00
_cell.angle_beta   90.00
_cell.angle_gamma   90.00
#
_symmetry.space_group_name_H-M   'P 1'
#
loop_
_entity.id
_entity.type
_entity.pdbx_description
1 polymer ?
#
loop_
_entity_poly.entity_id
_entity_poly.type
_entity_poly.pdbx_seq_one_letter_code
_entity_poly.pdbx_strand_id
1 'polypeptide(L)'
;MKNKCLFVLLLALGCCHVQAQKSQKNPLPEALVQLNQKVDSELIPGIKRSPLIGISTDISPKRTAVNTAYVQSVILSGGIPYMIPVTDNVEILRQIVSQLDGIVFTGGEDIQPIYYGDLPYEKLEEVSPARDTFDLMVLKMAADRNIPILGICRGLQLMNVAFGGTLYQDLPTQHSSSVNHRQEESGTTPTHPISIIKESKLAEITGQEVLQVNTFHHQAIRKLAPGFKITAWAPDSIAEAIEAYPIRQMIGVQFHPEIFTAAGDTTMHKLFKFLVNKADTF
;
A
#
# COMPACT_ATOMS: atom_id res chain seq x y z
N MET A 1 22.55 -101.17 13.56
CA MET A 1 23.39 -100.25 12.77
C MET A 1 22.57 -99.02 12.38
N LYS A 2 23.18 -97.83 12.50
CA LYS A 2 22.65 -96.49 12.23
C LYS A 2 21.81 -95.81 13.31
N ASN A 3 22.53 -95.14 14.21
CA ASN A 3 22.03 -94.15 15.12
C ASN A 3 21.49 -92.92 14.33
N LYS A 4 20.33 -92.42 14.75
CA LYS A 4 19.86 -91.06 14.40
C LYS A 4 19.78 -90.30 15.69
N CYS A 5 20.73 -89.34 15.85
CA CYS A 5 20.64 -88.34 16.87
C CYS A 5 19.56 -87.33 16.48
N LEU A 6 18.63 -87.14 17.42
CA LEU A 6 17.62 -86.07 17.31
C LEU A 6 18.13 -84.83 18.05
N PHE A 7 18.43 -83.84 17.33
CA PHE A 7 18.77 -82.49 17.87
C PHE A 7 17.46 -81.78 18.18
N VAL A 8 17.18 -81.55 19.43
CA VAL A 8 16.10 -80.64 19.84
C VAL A 8 16.65 -79.24 19.92
N LEU A 9 16.19 -78.39 19.02
CA LEU A 9 16.49 -76.96 19.02
C LEU A 9 15.50 -76.24 19.94
N LEU A 10 15.95 -75.78 21.10
CA LEU A 10 15.21 -74.87 21.97
C LEU A 10 15.27 -73.48 21.44
N LEU A 11 14.20 -73.03 20.83
CA LEU A 11 14.00 -71.61 20.48
C LEU A 11 13.57 -70.89 21.77
N ALA A 12 14.51 -70.14 22.36
CA ALA A 12 14.23 -69.16 23.38
C ALA A 12 13.61 -67.93 22.71
N LEU A 13 12.30 -67.76 22.81
CA LEU A 13 11.57 -66.56 22.48
C LEU A 13 11.91 -65.48 23.52
N GLY A 14 12.92 -64.69 23.19
CA GLY A 14 13.19 -63.45 23.92
C GLY A 14 12.08 -62.43 23.60
N CYS A 15 11.14 -62.27 24.54
CA CYS A 15 10.18 -61.18 24.51
C CYS A 15 10.88 -59.85 24.73
N CYS A 16 11.30 -59.19 23.65
CA CYS A 16 11.71 -57.80 23.69
C CYS A 16 10.46 -56.95 24.02
N HIS A 17 10.29 -56.61 25.29
CA HIS A 17 9.40 -55.54 25.68
C HIS A 17 9.99 -54.21 25.16
N VAL A 18 9.54 -53.79 23.99
CA VAL A 18 9.73 -52.43 23.57
C VAL A 18 8.83 -51.54 24.45
N GLN A 19 9.40 -51.04 25.54
CA GLN A 19 8.77 -49.96 26.27
C GLN A 19 8.68 -48.78 25.33
N ALA A 20 7.47 -48.51 24.84
CA ALA A 20 7.18 -47.27 24.17
C ALA A 20 7.49 -46.12 25.15
N GLN A 21 8.65 -45.48 24.99
CA GLN A 21 8.94 -44.21 25.63
C GLN A 21 7.81 -43.26 25.21
N LYS A 22 6.89 -42.98 26.13
CA LYS A 22 5.95 -41.85 26.00
C LYS A 22 6.84 -40.64 25.83
N SER A 23 6.91 -40.13 24.61
CA SER A 23 7.49 -38.84 24.34
C SER A 23 6.85 -37.82 25.28
N GLN A 24 7.54 -37.45 26.33
CA GLN A 24 7.18 -36.30 27.15
C GLN A 24 7.29 -35.10 26.22
N LYS A 25 6.15 -34.69 25.62
CA LYS A 25 6.07 -33.40 24.94
C LYS A 25 6.38 -32.36 26.01
N ASN A 26 7.54 -31.71 25.91
CA ASN A 26 7.82 -30.55 26.72
C ASN A 26 6.63 -29.59 26.58
N PRO A 27 6.11 -29.04 27.68
CA PRO A 27 5.02 -28.09 27.60
C PRO A 27 5.44 -26.91 26.74
N LEU A 28 4.54 -26.36 25.91
CA LEU A 28 4.81 -25.20 25.12
C LEU A 28 5.17 -24.02 26.03
N PRO A 29 6.13 -23.18 25.65
CA PRO A 29 6.42 -21.95 26.38
C PRO A 29 5.15 -21.10 26.58
N GLU A 30 5.00 -20.51 27.75
CA GLU A 30 3.81 -19.74 28.13
C GLU A 30 3.41 -18.68 27.12
N ALA A 31 4.39 -17.95 26.56
CA ALA A 31 4.17 -16.95 25.49
C ALA A 31 3.50 -17.57 24.25
N LEU A 32 3.86 -18.80 23.86
CA LEU A 32 3.26 -19.49 22.72
C LEU A 32 1.86 -19.99 23.06
N VAL A 33 1.60 -20.40 24.30
CA VAL A 33 0.26 -20.77 24.77
C VAL A 33 -0.68 -19.56 24.70
N GLN A 34 -0.23 -18.39 25.19
CA GLN A 34 -1.01 -17.16 25.15
C GLN A 34 -1.29 -16.71 23.70
N LEU A 35 -0.30 -16.82 22.81
CA LEU A 35 -0.47 -16.52 21.38
C LEU A 35 -1.52 -17.43 20.74
N ASN A 36 -1.45 -18.74 20.98
CA ASN A 36 -2.43 -19.70 20.45
C ASN A 36 -3.84 -19.42 20.98
N GLN A 37 -3.98 -19.15 22.28
CA GLN A 37 -5.26 -18.77 22.87
C GLN A 37 -5.86 -17.51 22.24
N LYS A 38 -5.03 -16.50 21.96
CA LYS A 38 -5.46 -15.29 21.26
C LYS A 38 -5.96 -15.61 19.84
N VAL A 39 -5.21 -16.41 19.07
CA VAL A 39 -5.63 -16.83 17.73
C VAL A 39 -6.95 -17.60 17.78
N ASP A 40 -7.06 -18.58 18.67
CA ASP A 40 -8.27 -19.43 18.80
C ASP A 40 -9.51 -18.62 19.24
N SER A 41 -9.33 -17.61 20.11
CA SER A 41 -10.43 -16.75 20.55
C SER A 41 -10.95 -15.80 19.48
N GLU A 42 -10.14 -15.48 18.47
CA GLU A 42 -10.48 -14.59 17.35
C GLU A 42 -11.00 -15.36 16.12
N LEU A 43 -10.94 -16.69 16.11
CA LEU A 43 -11.51 -17.53 15.07
C LEU A 43 -13.04 -17.60 15.19
N ILE A 44 -13.72 -16.64 14.54
CA ILE A 44 -15.19 -16.61 14.51
C ILE A 44 -15.69 -17.25 13.21
N PRO A 45 -16.50 -18.32 13.27
CA PRO A 45 -17.13 -18.89 12.08
C PRO A 45 -18.06 -17.85 11.41
N GLY A 46 -17.92 -17.67 10.08
CA GLY A 46 -18.79 -16.79 9.32
C GLY A 46 -18.34 -15.32 9.25
N ILE A 47 -17.04 -15.05 9.41
CA ILE A 47 -16.47 -13.70 9.23
C ILE A 47 -16.82 -13.19 7.83
N LYS A 48 -17.45 -11.99 7.75
CA LYS A 48 -17.62 -11.25 6.50
C LYS A 48 -16.22 -10.93 5.96
N ARG A 49 -15.98 -11.25 4.68
CA ARG A 49 -14.72 -10.89 4.01
C ARG A 49 -14.57 -9.35 4.03
N SER A 50 -13.47 -8.87 4.60
CA SER A 50 -13.07 -7.46 4.47
C SER A 50 -12.43 -7.22 3.09
N PRO A 51 -12.53 -6.00 2.54
CA PRO A 51 -11.92 -5.66 1.26
C PRO A 51 -10.40 -5.86 1.25
N LEU A 52 -9.87 -6.47 0.21
CA LEU A 52 -8.44 -6.67 -0.01
C LEU A 52 -7.86 -5.45 -0.72
N ILE A 53 -7.07 -4.66 0.00
CA ILE A 53 -6.50 -3.40 -0.49
C ILE A 53 -5.03 -3.61 -0.86
N GLY A 54 -4.73 -3.51 -2.16
CA GLY A 54 -3.36 -3.51 -2.65
C GLY A 54 -2.63 -2.25 -2.20
N ILE A 55 -1.38 -2.40 -1.80
CA ILE A 55 -0.48 -1.28 -1.47
C ILE A 55 0.73 -1.41 -2.39
N SER A 56 0.98 -0.40 -3.24
CA SER A 56 2.18 -0.38 -4.05
C SER A 56 3.41 -0.24 -3.15
N THR A 57 4.52 -0.87 -3.53
CA THR A 57 5.70 -1.00 -2.67
C THR A 57 6.94 -0.43 -3.33
N ASP A 58 7.90 -0.03 -2.50
CA ASP A 58 9.24 0.36 -2.96
C ASP A 58 10.08 -0.87 -3.27
N ILE A 59 11.08 -0.68 -4.10
CA ILE A 59 12.12 -1.66 -4.35
C ILE A 59 13.46 -1.13 -3.88
N SER A 60 14.16 -1.91 -3.07
CA SER A 60 15.56 -1.72 -2.80
C SER A 60 16.35 -2.95 -3.28
N PRO A 61 17.68 -2.90 -3.45
CA PRO A 61 18.44 -3.96 -4.12
C PRO A 61 18.22 -5.39 -3.60
N LYS A 62 17.63 -5.54 -2.40
CA LYS A 62 17.45 -6.86 -1.76
C LYS A 62 16.09 -7.06 -1.12
N ARG A 63 15.16 -6.12 -1.26
CA ARG A 63 13.85 -6.21 -0.61
C ARG A 63 12.78 -5.35 -1.28
N THR A 64 11.55 -5.79 -1.20
CA THR A 64 10.36 -4.98 -1.40
C THR A 64 9.91 -4.45 -0.04
N ALA A 65 9.60 -3.17 0.07
CA ALA A 65 9.26 -2.52 1.34
C ALA A 65 8.13 -1.50 1.17
N VAL A 66 7.48 -1.16 2.27
CA VAL A 66 6.52 -0.07 2.37
C VAL A 66 6.55 0.50 3.78
N ASN A 67 6.28 1.79 3.92
CA ASN A 67 6.14 2.39 5.24
C ASN A 67 4.92 1.79 5.96
N THR A 68 5.11 1.38 7.22
CA THR A 68 4.07 0.73 8.03
C THR A 68 2.82 1.59 8.22
N ALA A 69 2.93 2.92 8.10
CA ALA A 69 1.79 3.84 8.19
C ALA A 69 0.70 3.55 7.14
N TYR A 70 1.06 3.16 5.91
CA TYR A 70 0.09 2.74 4.90
C TYR A 70 -0.65 1.47 5.32
N VAL A 71 0.10 0.47 5.80
CA VAL A 71 -0.45 -0.81 6.27
C VAL A 71 -1.41 -0.57 7.44
N GLN A 72 -0.99 0.23 8.43
CA GLN A 72 -1.81 0.59 9.59
C GLN A 72 -3.08 1.35 9.19
N SER A 73 -2.97 2.29 8.25
CA SER A 73 -4.12 3.08 7.77
C SER A 73 -5.20 2.21 7.11
N VAL A 74 -4.78 1.20 6.33
CA VAL A 74 -5.72 0.22 5.73
C VAL A 74 -6.37 -0.64 6.81
N ILE A 75 -5.60 -1.16 7.79
CA ILE A 75 -6.13 -1.98 8.90
C ILE A 75 -7.13 -1.17 9.74
N LEU A 76 -6.77 0.04 10.15
CA LEU A 76 -7.64 0.92 10.93
C LEU A 76 -8.95 1.25 10.20
N SER A 77 -8.94 1.20 8.87
CA SER A 77 -10.12 1.42 8.03
C SER A 77 -10.97 0.17 7.79
N GLY A 78 -10.55 -0.99 8.30
CA GLY A 78 -11.26 -2.28 8.17
C GLY A 78 -10.91 -3.07 6.90
N GLY A 79 -9.90 -2.67 6.14
CA GLY A 79 -9.39 -3.38 4.97
C GLY A 79 -8.30 -4.39 5.32
N ILE A 80 -8.07 -5.34 4.43
CA ILE A 80 -6.94 -6.28 4.49
C ILE A 80 -5.81 -5.71 3.63
N PRO A 81 -4.66 -5.30 4.19
CA PRO A 81 -3.54 -4.79 3.42
C PRO A 81 -2.82 -5.91 2.69
N TYR A 82 -2.61 -5.74 1.39
CA TYR A 82 -1.82 -6.64 0.54
C TYR A 82 -0.67 -5.86 -0.10
N MET A 83 0.55 -6.10 0.34
CA MET A 83 1.74 -5.52 -0.27
C MET A 83 1.98 -6.17 -1.63
N ILE A 84 1.85 -5.38 -2.71
CA ILE A 84 2.04 -5.89 -4.08
C ILE A 84 3.53 -6.02 -4.35
N PRO A 85 4.06 -7.23 -4.64
CA PRO A 85 5.48 -7.40 -4.93
C PRO A 85 5.86 -6.71 -6.25
N VAL A 86 6.96 -5.95 -6.26
CA VAL A 86 7.47 -5.33 -7.48
C VAL A 86 7.96 -6.41 -8.46
N THR A 87 7.35 -6.44 -9.63
CA THR A 87 7.69 -7.33 -10.74
C THR A 87 7.26 -6.71 -12.06
N ASP A 88 7.91 -7.06 -13.15
CA ASP A 88 7.53 -6.70 -14.52
C ASP A 88 6.73 -7.81 -15.23
N ASN A 89 6.45 -8.90 -14.52
CA ASN A 89 5.65 -10.00 -15.07
C ASN A 89 4.17 -9.63 -15.13
N VAL A 90 3.71 -9.24 -16.31
CA VAL A 90 2.34 -8.79 -16.59
C VAL A 90 1.28 -9.81 -16.18
N GLU A 91 1.54 -11.12 -16.38
CA GLU A 91 0.58 -12.16 -16.04
C GLU A 91 0.41 -12.32 -14.53
N ILE A 92 1.52 -12.26 -13.78
CA ILE A 92 1.48 -12.29 -12.31
C ILE A 92 0.75 -11.05 -11.77
N LEU A 93 1.06 -9.86 -12.30
CA LEU A 93 0.37 -8.62 -11.89
C LEU A 93 -1.12 -8.68 -12.20
N ARG A 94 -1.53 -9.22 -13.36
CA ARG A 94 -2.93 -9.39 -13.72
C ARG A 94 -3.66 -10.29 -12.72
N GLN A 95 -3.05 -11.41 -12.33
CA GLN A 95 -3.63 -12.32 -11.35
C GLN A 95 -3.75 -11.64 -9.97
N ILE A 96 -2.71 -10.93 -9.52
CA ILE A 96 -2.76 -10.18 -8.26
C ILE A 96 -3.86 -9.13 -8.31
N VAL A 97 -3.84 -8.24 -9.31
CA VAL A 97 -4.81 -7.14 -9.42
C VAL A 97 -6.24 -7.67 -9.54
N SER A 98 -6.45 -8.87 -10.15
CA SER A 98 -7.78 -9.49 -10.25
C SER A 98 -8.41 -9.83 -8.89
N GLN A 99 -7.60 -10.00 -7.85
CA GLN A 99 -8.06 -10.32 -6.49
C GLN A 99 -8.29 -9.09 -5.62
N LEU A 100 -7.77 -7.93 -6.02
CA LEU A 100 -7.85 -6.71 -5.23
C LEU A 100 -9.22 -6.04 -5.37
N ASP A 101 -9.71 -5.49 -4.27
CA ASP A 101 -10.95 -4.72 -4.21
C ASP A 101 -10.68 -3.20 -4.27
N GLY A 102 -9.47 -2.76 -3.96
CA GLY A 102 -9.00 -1.38 -4.07
C GLY A 102 -7.49 -1.29 -4.00
N ILE A 103 -6.90 -0.12 -4.29
CA ILE A 103 -5.44 0.08 -4.29
C ILE A 103 -5.06 1.42 -3.68
N VAL A 104 -3.96 1.42 -2.91
CA VAL A 104 -3.19 2.60 -2.50
C VAL A 104 -1.88 2.63 -3.28
N PHE A 105 -1.65 3.67 -4.08
CA PHE A 105 -0.34 3.98 -4.63
C PHE A 105 0.40 4.90 -3.66
N THR A 106 1.56 4.46 -3.20
CA THR A 106 2.32 5.11 -2.13
C THR A 106 3.21 6.26 -2.63
N GLY A 107 3.71 7.06 -1.72
CA GLY A 107 4.80 8.01 -1.96
C GLY A 107 6.10 7.31 -2.33
N GLY A 108 7.13 8.07 -2.63
CA GLY A 108 8.46 7.55 -2.98
C GLY A 108 9.26 8.45 -3.90
N GLU A 109 10.17 7.85 -4.66
CA GLU A 109 11.15 8.47 -5.53
C GLU A 109 10.49 9.22 -6.70
N ASP A 110 11.28 10.03 -7.41
CA ASP A 110 10.83 10.75 -8.61
C ASP A 110 10.34 9.79 -9.71
N ILE A 111 9.36 10.24 -10.49
CA ILE A 111 8.93 9.53 -11.69
C ILE A 111 9.82 9.94 -12.86
N GLN A 112 10.30 8.96 -13.63
CA GLN A 112 11.15 9.22 -14.80
C GLN A 112 10.47 10.15 -15.81
N PRO A 113 11.16 11.23 -16.24
CA PRO A 113 10.61 12.20 -17.20
C PRO A 113 10.19 11.61 -18.54
N ILE A 114 10.78 10.50 -18.95
CA ILE A 114 10.42 9.81 -20.20
C ILE A 114 8.93 9.43 -20.25
N TYR A 115 8.30 9.13 -19.12
CA TYR A 115 6.87 8.74 -19.05
C TYR A 115 5.91 9.92 -19.26
N TYR A 116 6.39 11.17 -19.16
CA TYR A 116 5.60 12.37 -19.45
C TYR A 116 6.22 13.25 -20.54
N GLY A 117 7.15 12.69 -21.35
CA GLY A 117 7.67 13.29 -22.57
C GLY A 117 8.71 14.41 -22.35
N ASP A 118 9.32 14.48 -21.18
CA ASP A 118 10.38 15.42 -20.85
C ASP A 118 11.77 14.77 -20.84
N LEU A 119 12.81 15.59 -20.94
CA LEU A 119 14.19 15.18 -20.65
C LEU A 119 14.47 15.32 -19.14
N PRO A 120 15.39 14.52 -18.58
CA PRO A 120 15.80 14.68 -17.19
C PRO A 120 16.34 16.07 -16.92
N TYR A 121 15.80 16.73 -15.91
CA TYR A 121 16.26 18.03 -15.43
C TYR A 121 17.43 17.85 -14.44
N GLU A 122 18.31 18.84 -14.32
CA GLU A 122 19.52 18.74 -13.48
C GLU A 122 19.25 18.50 -11.99
N LYS A 123 18.04 18.82 -11.53
CA LYS A 123 17.58 18.63 -10.13
C LYS A 123 16.66 17.43 -9.95
N LEU A 124 16.53 16.57 -10.99
CA LEU A 124 15.86 15.28 -10.84
C LEU A 124 16.61 14.47 -9.79
N GLU A 125 15.88 13.94 -8.82
CA GLU A 125 16.47 13.11 -7.77
C GLU A 125 16.48 11.63 -8.16
N GLU A 126 16.49 10.73 -7.18
CA GLU A 126 16.50 9.30 -7.43
C GLU A 126 15.25 8.85 -8.18
N VAL A 127 15.41 8.02 -9.19
CA VAL A 127 14.34 7.38 -9.95
C VAL A 127 14.46 5.88 -9.87
N SER A 128 13.35 5.19 -9.86
CA SER A 128 13.30 3.72 -9.86
C SER A 128 12.56 3.20 -11.12
N PRO A 129 13.30 2.91 -12.23
CA PRO A 129 12.69 2.42 -13.47
C PRO A 129 11.82 1.18 -13.28
N ALA A 130 12.25 0.28 -12.42
CA ALA A 130 11.51 -0.95 -12.12
C ALA A 130 10.18 -0.64 -11.40
N ARG A 131 10.19 0.30 -10.46
CA ARG A 131 8.99 0.75 -9.75
C ARG A 131 8.05 1.53 -10.66
N ASP A 132 8.57 2.43 -11.50
CA ASP A 132 7.75 3.17 -12.45
C ASP A 132 6.99 2.22 -13.39
N THR A 133 7.71 1.25 -13.99
CA THR A 133 7.10 0.24 -14.88
C THR A 133 6.05 -0.58 -14.15
N PHE A 134 6.36 -1.07 -12.98
CA PHE A 134 5.46 -1.84 -12.12
C PHE A 134 4.19 -1.04 -11.77
N ASP A 135 4.35 0.16 -11.20
CA ASP A 135 3.23 0.99 -10.77
C ASP A 135 2.33 1.42 -11.93
N LEU A 136 2.90 1.76 -13.11
CA LEU A 136 2.14 2.10 -14.31
C LEU A 136 1.31 0.93 -14.82
N MET A 137 1.86 -0.30 -14.80
CA MET A 137 1.12 -1.51 -15.19
C MET A 137 -0.02 -1.80 -14.21
N VAL A 138 0.25 -1.76 -12.90
CA VAL A 138 -0.76 -1.99 -11.87
C VAL A 138 -1.86 -0.94 -11.94
N LEU A 139 -1.51 0.33 -12.09
CA LEU A 139 -2.48 1.43 -12.21
C LEU A 139 -3.39 1.25 -13.43
N LYS A 140 -2.81 0.90 -14.58
CA LYS A 140 -3.62 0.63 -15.78
C LYS A 140 -4.61 -0.52 -15.56
N MET A 141 -4.15 -1.64 -15.00
CA MET A 141 -5.02 -2.80 -14.74
C MET A 141 -6.14 -2.46 -13.74
N ALA A 142 -5.82 -1.71 -12.69
CA ALA A 142 -6.78 -1.26 -11.69
C ALA A 142 -7.83 -0.29 -12.27
N ALA A 143 -7.36 0.67 -13.09
CA ALA A 143 -8.23 1.63 -13.75
C ALA A 143 -9.17 0.96 -14.78
N ASP A 144 -8.69 -0.05 -15.52
CA ASP A 144 -9.51 -0.83 -16.45
C ASP A 144 -10.61 -1.63 -15.73
N ARG A 145 -10.32 -2.10 -14.51
CA ARG A 145 -11.31 -2.72 -13.61
C ARG A 145 -12.22 -1.73 -12.90
N ASN A 146 -11.89 -0.45 -12.94
CA ASN A 146 -12.57 0.64 -12.22
C ASN A 146 -12.67 0.44 -10.70
N ILE A 147 -11.74 -0.32 -10.09
CA ILE A 147 -11.67 -0.43 -8.63
C ILE A 147 -11.22 0.89 -8.00
N PRO A 148 -11.60 1.18 -6.73
CA PRO A 148 -11.21 2.42 -6.04
C PRO A 148 -9.68 2.54 -5.90
N ILE A 149 -9.17 3.74 -6.18
CA ILE A 149 -7.73 4.05 -6.13
C ILE A 149 -7.51 5.30 -5.29
N LEU A 150 -6.57 5.23 -4.35
CA LEU A 150 -6.02 6.35 -3.61
C LEU A 150 -4.54 6.50 -3.96
N GLY A 151 -4.17 7.60 -4.62
CA GLY A 151 -2.77 7.96 -4.88
C GLY A 151 -2.26 8.95 -3.85
N ILE A 152 -1.11 8.70 -3.24
CA ILE A 152 -0.51 9.54 -2.19
C ILE A 152 0.86 10.01 -2.66
N CYS A 153 1.11 11.32 -2.66
CA CYS A 153 2.35 11.98 -3.06
C CYS A 153 2.78 11.52 -4.48
N ARG A 154 3.79 10.68 -4.59
CA ARG A 154 4.18 10.05 -5.86
C ARG A 154 3.01 9.32 -6.53
N GLY A 155 2.10 8.70 -5.76
CA GLY A 155 0.91 8.03 -6.29
C GLY A 155 -0.05 8.98 -7.02
N LEU A 156 -0.26 10.20 -6.53
CA LEU A 156 -0.99 11.25 -7.25
C LEU A 156 -0.30 11.62 -8.55
N GLN A 157 1.03 11.82 -8.51
CA GLN A 157 1.85 12.16 -9.67
C GLN A 157 1.81 11.04 -10.73
N LEU A 158 1.91 9.79 -10.29
CA LEU A 158 1.77 8.60 -11.13
C LEU A 158 0.43 8.58 -11.87
N MET A 159 -0.67 8.86 -11.15
CA MET A 159 -2.00 8.96 -11.75
C MET A 159 -2.03 10.03 -12.84
N ASN A 160 -1.47 11.20 -12.58
CA ASN A 160 -1.39 12.29 -13.56
C ASN A 160 -0.58 11.87 -14.80
N VAL A 161 0.60 11.29 -14.61
CA VAL A 161 1.47 10.85 -15.72
C VAL A 161 0.84 9.75 -16.53
N ALA A 162 0.27 8.73 -15.90
CA ALA A 162 -0.35 7.59 -16.58
C ALA A 162 -1.51 7.97 -17.50
N PHE A 163 -2.16 9.11 -17.24
CA PHE A 163 -3.27 9.62 -18.06
C PHE A 163 -2.87 10.82 -18.95
N GLY A 164 -1.57 11.08 -19.13
CA GLY A 164 -1.03 12.05 -20.10
C GLY A 164 -0.82 13.47 -19.56
N GLY A 165 -0.75 13.62 -18.25
CA GLY A 165 -0.28 14.82 -17.58
C GLY A 165 1.25 14.92 -17.52
N THR A 166 1.77 16.04 -17.04
CA THR A 166 3.22 16.26 -16.84
C THR A 166 3.51 16.78 -15.45
N LEU A 167 4.79 16.74 -15.04
CA LEU A 167 5.24 17.17 -13.73
C LEU A 167 6.23 18.34 -13.83
N TYR A 168 6.26 19.19 -12.81
CA TYR A 168 7.47 19.89 -12.42
C TYR A 168 8.44 18.87 -11.84
N GLN A 169 9.68 18.86 -12.34
CA GLN A 169 10.71 17.94 -11.85
C GLN A 169 11.38 18.47 -10.57
N ASP A 170 11.33 19.79 -10.37
CA ASP A 170 11.84 20.44 -9.17
C ASP A 170 11.11 21.77 -8.94
N LEU A 171 10.25 21.84 -7.95
CA LEU A 171 9.48 23.04 -7.61
C LEU A 171 10.36 24.27 -7.33
N PRO A 172 11.42 24.18 -6.48
CA PRO A 172 12.23 25.34 -6.15
C PRO A 172 12.83 26.08 -7.36
N THR A 173 13.10 25.36 -8.44
CA THR A 173 13.73 25.95 -9.64
C THR A 173 12.76 26.20 -10.78
N GLN A 174 11.68 25.45 -10.88
CA GLN A 174 10.73 25.52 -12.01
C GLN A 174 9.43 26.25 -11.68
N HIS A 175 9.17 26.52 -10.39
CA HIS A 175 7.99 27.23 -9.93
C HIS A 175 8.37 28.24 -8.86
N SER A 176 7.93 29.50 -9.01
CA SER A 176 8.14 30.50 -7.97
C SER A 176 7.15 30.27 -6.83
N SER A 177 7.61 29.70 -5.73
CA SER A 177 6.80 29.36 -4.58
C SER A 177 7.23 30.10 -3.32
N SER A 178 6.25 30.51 -2.51
CA SER A 178 6.46 30.97 -1.13
C SER A 178 6.25 29.85 -0.10
N VAL A 179 5.83 28.66 -0.56
CA VAL A 179 5.58 27.48 0.27
C VAL A 179 6.78 26.54 0.15
N ASN A 180 7.31 26.09 1.29
CA ASN A 180 8.28 25.00 1.31
C ASN A 180 7.53 23.66 1.25
N HIS A 181 7.54 23.01 0.08
CA HIS A 181 6.91 21.69 -0.10
C HIS A 181 7.77 20.51 0.39
N ARG A 182 8.91 20.79 1.00
CA ARG A 182 9.80 19.78 1.57
C ARG A 182 10.16 20.16 3.01
N GLN A 183 9.19 19.89 3.91
CA GLN A 183 9.34 20.25 5.32
C GLN A 183 10.45 19.42 6.01
N GLU A 184 11.05 20.04 7.04
CA GLU A 184 12.02 19.40 7.93
C GLU A 184 11.35 18.88 9.21
N GLU A 185 10.15 19.35 9.50
CA GLU A 185 9.36 18.99 10.69
C GLU A 185 8.89 17.54 10.63
N SER A 186 8.46 17.03 11.77
CA SER A 186 7.84 15.70 11.87
C SER A 186 6.67 15.56 10.89
N GLY A 187 6.52 14.38 10.28
CA GLY A 187 5.41 14.09 9.38
C GLY A 187 4.01 14.26 10.00
N THR A 188 3.92 14.29 11.32
CA THR A 188 2.66 14.58 12.05
C THR A 188 2.44 16.09 12.29
N THR A 189 3.38 16.94 11.87
CA THR A 189 3.27 18.40 11.96
C THR A 189 2.78 18.95 10.62
N PRO A 190 1.60 19.56 10.53
CA PRO A 190 1.16 20.23 9.31
C PRO A 190 1.95 21.54 9.12
N THR A 191 2.34 21.88 7.89
CA THR A 191 3.19 23.05 7.61
C THR A 191 2.54 24.08 6.72
N HIS A 192 1.50 23.72 5.95
CA HIS A 192 0.75 24.71 5.17
C HIS A 192 -0.72 24.29 4.99
N PRO A 193 -1.61 25.28 4.78
CA PRO A 193 -3.00 25.01 4.42
C PRO A 193 -3.14 24.62 2.96
N ILE A 194 -4.18 23.83 2.64
CA ILE A 194 -4.69 23.68 1.29
C ILE A 194 -6.14 24.14 1.22
N SER A 195 -6.54 24.75 0.11
CA SER A 195 -7.93 25.14 -0.16
C SER A 195 -8.60 24.05 -0.99
N ILE A 196 -9.68 23.47 -0.47
CA ILE A 196 -10.41 22.35 -1.09
C ILE A 196 -11.62 22.89 -1.83
N ILE A 197 -11.83 22.44 -3.07
CA ILE A 197 -13.03 22.77 -3.86
C ILE A 197 -14.26 22.15 -3.22
N LYS A 198 -15.24 22.99 -2.87
CA LYS A 198 -16.43 22.62 -2.09
C LYS A 198 -17.25 21.47 -2.68
N GLU A 199 -17.37 21.41 -4.01
CA GLU A 199 -18.12 20.40 -4.75
C GLU A 199 -17.29 19.15 -5.06
N SER A 200 -16.12 19.03 -4.45
CA SER A 200 -15.22 17.89 -4.67
C SER A 200 -15.55 16.69 -3.76
N LYS A 201 -15.13 15.52 -4.19
CA LYS A 201 -15.20 14.32 -3.37
C LYS A 201 -14.31 14.43 -2.12
N LEU A 202 -13.17 15.11 -2.24
CA LEU A 202 -12.29 15.38 -1.11
C LEU A 202 -12.98 16.21 -0.03
N ALA A 203 -13.75 17.26 -0.41
CA ALA A 203 -14.55 18.06 0.53
C ALA A 203 -15.64 17.21 1.22
N GLU A 204 -16.33 16.36 0.45
CA GLU A 204 -17.33 15.43 0.99
C GLU A 204 -16.72 14.46 2.01
N ILE A 205 -15.56 13.90 1.72
CA ILE A 205 -14.86 12.94 2.61
C ILE A 205 -14.38 13.61 3.88
N THR A 206 -13.68 14.73 3.75
CA THR A 206 -13.06 15.40 4.91
C THR A 206 -14.05 16.21 5.72
N GLY A 207 -15.06 16.76 5.06
CA GLY A 207 -15.97 17.76 5.64
C GLY A 207 -15.32 19.13 5.84
N GLN A 208 -14.26 19.45 5.08
CA GLN A 208 -13.45 20.67 5.23
C GLN A 208 -13.32 21.40 3.89
N GLU A 209 -13.28 22.73 3.94
CA GLU A 209 -12.94 23.59 2.80
C GLU A 209 -11.46 24.08 2.86
N VAL A 210 -10.86 23.99 4.05
CA VAL A 210 -9.43 24.25 4.28
C VAL A 210 -8.88 23.15 5.17
N LEU A 211 -7.75 22.57 4.79
CA LEU A 211 -7.11 21.51 5.54
C LEU A 211 -5.63 21.84 5.75
N GLN A 212 -5.12 21.62 6.95
CA GLN A 212 -3.68 21.74 7.24
C GLN A 212 -3.00 20.41 6.92
N VAL A 213 -1.92 20.45 6.12
CA VAL A 213 -1.25 19.24 5.61
C VAL A 213 0.26 19.25 5.87
N ASN A 214 0.85 18.06 5.89
CA ASN A 214 2.29 17.85 5.80
C ASN A 214 2.73 17.82 4.34
N THR A 215 4.03 17.96 4.07
CA THR A 215 4.54 18.04 2.70
C THR A 215 5.99 17.54 2.61
N PHE A 216 6.25 16.58 1.70
CA PHE A 216 7.55 15.94 1.53
C PHE A 216 7.84 15.71 0.03
N HIS A 217 7.63 16.71 -0.81
CA HIS A 217 7.83 16.57 -2.25
C HIS A 217 8.53 17.79 -2.86
N HIS A 218 9.30 17.58 -3.89
CA HIS A 218 9.84 18.63 -4.74
C HIS A 218 9.32 18.53 -6.18
N GLN A 219 8.67 17.40 -6.54
CA GLN A 219 7.91 17.29 -7.78
C GLN A 219 6.43 17.58 -7.54
N ALA A 220 5.74 18.08 -8.56
CA ALA A 220 4.29 18.32 -8.52
C ALA A 220 3.69 18.30 -9.93
N ILE A 221 2.36 18.28 -10.03
CA ILE A 221 1.64 18.38 -11.30
C ILE A 221 1.93 19.74 -11.97
N ARG A 222 2.46 19.70 -13.20
CA ARG A 222 2.66 20.86 -14.07
C ARG A 222 1.48 21.03 -15.01
N LYS A 223 1.07 19.96 -15.71
CA LYS A 223 -0.10 19.90 -16.56
C LYS A 223 -0.99 18.75 -16.10
N LEU A 224 -2.24 19.07 -15.82
CA LEU A 224 -3.22 18.07 -15.42
C LEU A 224 -3.58 17.15 -16.58
N ALA A 225 -3.67 15.86 -16.29
CA ALA A 225 -4.13 14.85 -17.25
C ALA A 225 -5.60 15.03 -17.63
N PRO A 226 -5.98 14.71 -18.89
CA PRO A 226 -7.38 14.68 -19.28
C PRO A 226 -8.22 13.72 -18.41
N GLY A 227 -9.43 14.13 -18.07
CA GLY A 227 -10.36 13.32 -17.26
C GLY A 227 -10.20 13.48 -15.75
N PHE A 228 -9.19 14.24 -15.29
CA PHE A 228 -9.06 14.63 -13.89
C PHE A 228 -9.50 16.08 -13.66
N LYS A 229 -9.81 16.39 -12.40
CA LYS A 229 -10.03 17.73 -11.89
C LYS A 229 -9.10 17.96 -10.70
N ILE A 230 -8.53 19.16 -10.59
CA ILE A 230 -7.84 19.56 -9.37
C ILE A 230 -8.90 19.93 -8.35
N THR A 231 -8.77 19.37 -7.15
CA THR A 231 -9.76 19.53 -6.08
C THR A 231 -9.19 20.13 -4.81
N ALA A 232 -7.88 20.35 -4.74
CA ALA A 232 -7.25 21.17 -3.73
C ALA A 232 -6.01 21.88 -4.27
N TRP A 233 -5.74 23.07 -3.71
CA TRP A 233 -4.63 23.91 -4.06
C TRP A 233 -3.86 24.37 -2.82
N ALA A 234 -2.54 24.37 -2.90
CA ALA A 234 -1.69 25.12 -1.98
C ALA A 234 -1.77 26.65 -2.25
N PRO A 235 -1.31 27.50 -1.32
CA PRO A 235 -1.34 28.96 -1.48
C PRO A 235 -0.57 29.49 -2.70
N ASP A 236 0.42 28.75 -3.17
CA ASP A 236 1.25 29.05 -4.34
C ASP A 236 0.72 28.45 -5.65
N SER A 237 -0.52 27.98 -5.65
CA SER A 237 -1.18 27.38 -6.81
C SER A 237 -0.59 26.04 -7.28
N ILE A 238 0.09 25.31 -6.40
CA ILE A 238 0.43 23.91 -6.62
C ILE A 238 -0.79 23.03 -6.34
N ALA A 239 -1.05 22.06 -7.23
CA ALA A 239 -2.13 21.13 -7.09
C ALA A 239 -1.84 20.12 -5.96
N GLU A 240 -2.68 20.11 -4.93
CA GLU A 240 -2.56 19.26 -3.75
C GLU A 240 -3.52 18.07 -3.74
N ALA A 241 -4.54 18.09 -4.59
CA ALA A 241 -5.40 16.94 -4.82
C ALA A 241 -6.01 16.95 -6.22
N ILE A 242 -6.22 15.74 -6.74
CA ILE A 242 -6.92 15.50 -8.01
C ILE A 242 -7.93 14.38 -7.85
N GLU A 243 -8.97 14.39 -8.67
CA GLU A 243 -9.95 13.31 -8.73
C GLU A 243 -10.52 13.12 -10.14
N ALA A 244 -10.96 11.88 -10.45
CA ALA A 244 -11.58 11.51 -11.71
C ALA A 244 -13.04 11.02 -11.52
N TYR A 245 -13.70 11.46 -10.46
CA TYR A 245 -15.10 11.16 -10.17
C TYR A 245 -16.08 11.91 -11.09
N PRO A 246 -17.24 11.31 -11.40
CA PRO A 246 -17.69 9.94 -11.06
C PRO A 246 -17.25 8.87 -12.03
N ILE A 247 -16.57 9.22 -13.15
CA ILE A 247 -16.25 8.31 -14.24
C ILE A 247 -15.30 7.21 -13.78
N ARG A 248 -14.28 7.58 -12.98
CA ARG A 248 -13.31 6.68 -12.36
C ARG A 248 -13.33 6.88 -10.86
N GLN A 249 -13.10 5.80 -10.08
CA GLN A 249 -13.07 5.86 -8.63
C GLN A 249 -11.64 6.19 -8.12
N MET A 250 -11.11 7.34 -8.55
CA MET A 250 -9.72 7.70 -8.32
C MET A 250 -9.62 9.06 -7.61
N ILE A 251 -8.91 9.08 -6.50
CA ILE A 251 -8.53 10.29 -5.75
C ILE A 251 -7.02 10.25 -5.53
N GLY A 252 -6.35 11.35 -5.80
CA GLY A 252 -4.93 11.55 -5.48
C GLY A 252 -4.76 12.74 -4.56
N VAL A 253 -3.87 12.63 -3.57
CA VAL A 253 -3.46 13.71 -2.67
C VAL A 253 -1.94 13.83 -2.67
N GLN A 254 -1.41 15.07 -2.64
CA GLN A 254 0.03 15.31 -2.70
C GLN A 254 0.69 15.20 -1.32
N PHE A 255 -0.06 15.46 -0.27
CA PHE A 255 0.36 15.31 1.13
C PHE A 255 0.27 13.84 1.60
N HIS A 256 0.71 13.56 2.83
CA HIS A 256 0.82 12.21 3.40
C HIS A 256 -0.21 11.95 4.51
N PRO A 257 -1.46 11.60 4.16
CA PRO A 257 -2.52 11.33 5.14
C PRO A 257 -2.27 10.07 5.98
N GLU A 258 -1.47 9.11 5.48
CA GLU A 258 -1.15 7.87 6.18
C GLU A 258 -0.38 8.12 7.49
N ILE A 259 0.50 9.13 7.49
CA ILE A 259 1.30 9.48 8.67
C ILE A 259 0.38 10.01 9.78
N PHE A 260 -0.51 10.90 9.43
CA PHE A 260 -1.50 11.45 10.36
C PHE A 260 -2.48 10.37 10.85
N THR A 261 -2.96 9.51 9.94
CA THR A 261 -3.88 8.41 10.28
C THR A 261 -3.26 7.44 11.28
N ALA A 262 -2.01 7.03 11.05
CA ALA A 262 -1.27 6.17 11.97
C ALA A 262 -1.01 6.82 13.34
N ALA A 263 -0.97 8.16 13.39
CA ALA A 263 -0.88 8.94 14.62
C ALA A 263 -2.24 9.23 15.28
N GLY A 264 -3.37 8.75 14.71
CA GLY A 264 -4.70 8.87 15.29
C GLY A 264 -5.54 10.04 14.78
N ASP A 265 -5.11 10.75 13.72
CA ASP A 265 -5.90 11.81 13.11
C ASP A 265 -7.16 11.25 12.44
N THR A 266 -8.33 11.71 12.89
CA THR A 266 -9.61 11.21 12.42
C THR A 266 -10.05 11.82 11.08
N THR A 267 -9.55 12.99 10.71
CA THR A 267 -9.87 13.64 9.43
C THR A 267 -9.14 12.97 8.28
N MET A 268 -7.84 12.76 8.43
CA MET A 268 -7.02 12.07 7.43
C MET A 268 -7.41 10.59 7.29
N HIS A 269 -7.81 9.95 8.39
CA HIS A 269 -8.35 8.59 8.37
C HIS A 269 -9.57 8.42 7.46
N LYS A 270 -10.40 9.46 7.29
CA LYS A 270 -11.59 9.40 6.41
C LYS A 270 -11.24 9.05 4.96
N LEU A 271 -10.05 9.42 4.47
CA LEU A 271 -9.61 9.08 3.11
C LEU A 271 -9.44 7.56 2.92
N PHE A 272 -8.78 6.90 3.87
CA PHE A 272 -8.62 5.44 3.84
C PHE A 272 -9.95 4.73 4.08
N LYS A 273 -10.76 5.24 5.01
CA LYS A 273 -12.09 4.69 5.25
C LYS A 273 -13.01 4.80 4.04
N PHE A 274 -12.91 5.92 3.29
CA PHE A 274 -13.63 6.07 2.03
C PHE A 274 -13.18 5.03 0.99
N LEU A 275 -11.86 4.84 0.81
CA LEU A 275 -11.31 3.83 -0.09
C LEU A 275 -11.85 2.44 0.26
N VAL A 276 -11.73 2.01 1.52
CA VAL A 276 -12.15 0.68 1.98
C VAL A 276 -13.66 0.50 1.86
N ASN A 277 -14.46 1.50 2.22
CA ASN A 277 -15.92 1.43 2.08
C ASN A 277 -16.35 1.33 0.61
N LYS A 278 -15.65 1.99 -0.31
CA LYS A 278 -15.92 1.85 -1.76
C LYS A 278 -15.50 0.48 -2.27
N ALA A 279 -14.40 -0.06 -1.79
CA ALA A 279 -13.95 -1.40 -2.12
C ALA A 279 -14.91 -2.50 -1.62
N ASP A 280 -15.61 -2.30 -0.50
CA ASP A 280 -16.62 -3.25 0.03
C ASP A 280 -17.90 -3.32 -0.83
N THR A 281 -18.09 -2.40 -1.76
CA THR A 281 -19.25 -2.36 -2.67
C THR A 281 -18.95 -2.90 -4.06
N PHE A 282 -17.71 -3.36 -4.30
CA PHE A 282 -17.23 -3.97 -5.54
C PHE A 282 -17.24 -5.48 -5.42
#